data_968272358277093b9f048fc4b15b0546
#
_entry.id   968272358277093b9f048fc4b15b0546
#
_cell.length_a   1.000
_cell.length_b   1.000
_cell.length_c   1.000
_cell.angle_alpha   90.00
_cell.angle_beta   90.00
_cell.angle_gamma   90.00
#
_symmetry.space_group_name_H-M   'P 1'
#
loop_
_entity.id
_entity.type
_entity.pdbx_description
1 polymer ?
#
loop_
_entity_poly.entity_id
_entity_poly.type
_entity_poly.pdbx_seq_one_letter_code
_entity_poly.pdbx_strand_id
1 'polypeptide(L)'
;MKAVLAVVLLVGITTFTMAAGEKITMTYDLGAENPKWKFAAGQWVRRASGGRQVLAQTAATQPWAVAVLEDQKFEDVDVSVRFRPVSGKEDASGGIIFRAKDGRNYFLVRANALENNFRLYAIVNGKRSTIASARVEEPKLGTWHTIRVVATGPRVQAYLDNAALLDHQDKTFTEGWVGLWTKADSVTEFADLEVSGTPAK
;
A
#
# COMPACT_ATOMS: atom_id res chain seq x y z
N MET A 1 54.36 -37.31 -41.84
CA MET A 1 53.94 -36.14 -41.10
C MET A 1 52.40 -36.21 -41.03
N LYS A 2 51.83 -36.48 -39.83
CA LYS A 2 50.37 -36.53 -39.62
C LYS A 2 49.96 -35.18 -38.96
N ALA A 3 49.11 -34.40 -39.64
CA ALA A 3 48.59 -33.17 -39.11
C ALA A 3 47.45 -33.49 -38.11
N VAL A 4 47.61 -33.01 -36.89
CA VAL A 4 46.49 -33.05 -35.84
C VAL A 4 45.69 -31.81 -35.96
N LEU A 5 44.40 -31.96 -36.31
CA LEU A 5 43.44 -30.91 -36.38
C LEU A 5 42.84 -30.69 -34.96
N ALA A 6 43.17 -29.58 -34.33
CA ALA A 6 42.57 -29.21 -33.04
C ALA A 6 41.21 -28.53 -33.30
N VAL A 7 40.14 -29.18 -32.86
CA VAL A 7 38.77 -28.58 -32.84
C VAL A 7 38.65 -27.79 -31.56
N VAL A 8 38.59 -26.46 -31.66
CA VAL A 8 38.26 -25.56 -30.54
C VAL A 8 36.73 -25.46 -30.43
N LEU A 9 36.16 -26.06 -29.39
CA LEU A 9 34.75 -25.95 -29.08
C LEU A 9 34.56 -24.60 -28.34
N LEU A 10 33.97 -23.60 -29.01
CA LEU A 10 33.52 -22.37 -28.38
C LEU A 10 32.21 -22.67 -27.62
N VAL A 11 32.28 -22.78 -26.30
CA VAL A 11 31.08 -22.81 -25.44
C VAL A 11 30.59 -21.38 -25.28
N GLY A 12 29.56 -21.02 -26.04
CA GLY A 12 28.85 -19.76 -25.88
C GLY A 12 28.07 -19.74 -24.58
N ILE A 13 28.56 -18.98 -23.60
CA ILE A 13 27.76 -18.66 -22.38
C ILE A 13 26.68 -17.65 -22.76
N THR A 14 25.46 -18.13 -23.01
CA THR A 14 24.29 -17.26 -23.10
C THR A 14 23.93 -16.82 -21.69
N THR A 15 24.31 -15.60 -21.31
CA THR A 15 23.80 -14.93 -20.13
C THR A 15 22.34 -14.56 -20.41
N PHE A 16 21.41 -15.29 -19.81
CA PHE A 16 20.01 -14.86 -19.74
C PHE A 16 19.93 -13.67 -18.78
N THR A 17 19.88 -12.45 -19.34
CA THR A 17 19.46 -11.26 -18.60
C THR A 17 17.95 -11.39 -18.45
N MET A 18 17.46 -11.76 -17.26
CA MET A 18 16.02 -11.60 -16.97
C MET A 18 15.71 -10.10 -17.05
N ALA A 19 14.91 -9.71 -18.02
CA ALA A 19 14.39 -8.36 -18.09
C ALA A 19 13.62 -8.09 -16.78
N ALA A 20 13.97 -7.01 -16.07
CA ALA A 20 13.16 -6.52 -14.97
C ALA A 20 11.73 -6.33 -15.49
N GLY A 21 10.73 -6.84 -14.78
CA GLY A 21 9.34 -6.73 -15.21
C GLY A 21 8.99 -5.27 -15.51
N GLU A 22 8.27 -5.05 -16.61
CA GLU A 22 7.85 -3.72 -17.02
C GLU A 22 6.96 -3.11 -15.92
N LYS A 23 7.24 -1.87 -15.50
CA LYS A 23 6.39 -1.15 -14.55
C LYS A 23 5.09 -0.75 -15.21
N ILE A 24 4.00 -0.94 -14.50
CA ILE A 24 2.67 -0.45 -14.90
C ILE A 24 2.21 0.65 -13.94
N THR A 25 1.33 1.53 -14.40
CA THR A 25 0.65 2.55 -13.57
C THR A 25 -0.86 2.40 -13.74
N MET A 26 -1.56 2.40 -12.61
CA MET A 26 -3.02 2.26 -12.54
C MET A 26 -3.59 3.36 -11.65
N THR A 27 -4.63 4.04 -12.14
CA THR A 27 -5.37 5.05 -11.36
C THR A 27 -6.79 4.52 -11.14
N TYR A 28 -7.28 4.64 -9.91
CA TYR A 28 -8.57 4.11 -9.52
C TYR A 28 -9.53 5.23 -9.12
N ASP A 29 -10.67 5.30 -9.79
CA ASP A 29 -11.83 6.07 -9.30
C ASP A 29 -12.48 5.30 -8.15
N LEU A 30 -12.28 5.78 -6.93
CA LEU A 30 -12.77 5.13 -5.72
C LEU A 30 -14.28 5.26 -5.53
N GLY A 31 -14.95 6.15 -6.26
CA GLY A 31 -16.40 6.25 -6.29
C GLY A 31 -17.06 5.32 -7.30
N ALA A 32 -16.32 4.85 -8.30
CA ALA A 32 -16.84 3.92 -9.29
C ALA A 32 -17.08 2.53 -8.71
N GLU A 33 -18.00 1.79 -9.29
CA GLU A 33 -18.20 0.39 -8.95
C GLU A 33 -17.01 -0.43 -9.49
N ASN A 34 -16.18 -0.93 -8.56
CA ASN A 34 -15.05 -1.76 -8.89
C ASN A 34 -15.26 -3.15 -8.27
N PRO A 35 -15.48 -4.20 -9.08
CA PRO A 35 -15.74 -5.55 -8.59
C PRO A 35 -14.54 -6.18 -7.88
N LYS A 36 -13.35 -5.58 -7.97
CA LYS A 36 -12.10 -6.12 -7.40
C LYS A 36 -11.85 -5.70 -5.95
N TRP A 37 -12.68 -4.82 -5.37
CA TRP A 37 -12.61 -4.51 -3.95
C TRP A 37 -13.16 -5.65 -3.12
N LYS A 38 -12.35 -6.18 -2.19
CA LYS A 38 -12.75 -7.10 -1.14
C LYS A 38 -12.77 -6.38 0.19
N PHE A 39 -13.94 -6.13 0.70
CA PHE A 39 -14.16 -5.55 2.02
C PHE A 39 -14.06 -6.64 3.07
N ALA A 40 -12.88 -6.83 3.65
CA ALA A 40 -12.63 -7.87 4.64
C ALA A 40 -13.19 -7.52 6.02
N ALA A 41 -13.34 -6.22 6.32
CA ALA A 41 -13.99 -5.70 7.52
C ALA A 41 -14.36 -4.22 7.31
N GLY A 42 -15.36 -3.73 8.05
CA GLY A 42 -15.83 -2.35 8.00
C GLY A 42 -17.03 -2.13 7.10
N GLN A 43 -17.59 -0.93 7.17
CA GLN A 43 -18.69 -0.49 6.33
C GLN A 43 -18.17 0.54 5.32
N TRP A 44 -17.99 0.12 4.10
CA TRP A 44 -17.43 0.91 3.01
C TRP A 44 -18.53 1.37 2.06
N VAL A 45 -18.58 2.67 1.80
CA VAL A 45 -19.61 3.32 0.97
C VAL A 45 -18.93 4.18 -0.10
N ARG A 46 -19.38 4.05 -1.35
CA ARG A 46 -19.01 4.94 -2.44
C ARG A 46 -19.97 6.12 -2.48
N ARG A 47 -19.43 7.32 -2.59
CA ARG A 47 -20.23 8.54 -2.65
C ARG A 47 -19.47 9.72 -3.25
N ALA A 48 -20.20 10.74 -3.69
CA ALA A 48 -19.62 12.04 -3.97
C ALA A 48 -19.42 12.82 -2.65
N SER A 49 -18.28 13.45 -2.48
CA SER A 49 -17.95 14.28 -1.33
C SER A 49 -16.96 15.39 -1.70
N GLY A 50 -17.34 16.65 -1.49
CA GLY A 50 -16.50 17.81 -1.77
C GLY A 50 -15.98 17.89 -3.22
N GLY A 51 -16.83 17.54 -4.19
CA GLY A 51 -16.50 17.54 -5.62
C GLY A 51 -15.65 16.36 -6.08
N ARG A 52 -15.43 15.34 -5.22
CA ARG A 52 -14.68 14.12 -5.52
C ARG A 52 -15.53 12.88 -5.38
N GLN A 53 -15.20 11.85 -6.13
CA GLN A 53 -15.69 10.51 -5.88
C GLN A 53 -14.81 9.86 -4.81
N VAL A 54 -15.43 9.30 -3.77
CA VAL A 54 -14.71 8.74 -2.62
C VAL A 54 -15.20 7.34 -2.26
N LEU A 55 -14.28 6.54 -1.72
CA LEU A 55 -14.60 5.37 -0.94
C LEU A 55 -14.47 5.74 0.54
N ALA A 56 -15.56 5.69 1.28
CA ALA A 56 -15.61 6.09 2.68
C ALA A 56 -15.83 4.88 3.59
N GLN A 57 -15.05 4.78 4.65
CA GLN A 57 -15.39 3.94 5.81
C GLN A 57 -16.24 4.78 6.76
N THR A 58 -17.42 4.27 7.16
CA THR A 58 -18.47 5.08 7.78
C THR A 58 -18.97 4.59 9.15
N ALA A 59 -18.51 3.44 9.63
CA ALA A 59 -18.96 2.86 10.90
C ALA A 59 -17.82 2.35 11.77
N ALA A 60 -18.01 2.41 13.08
CA ALA A 60 -17.06 1.80 14.02
C ALA A 60 -16.84 0.31 13.72
N THR A 61 -15.59 -0.11 13.66
CA THR A 61 -15.19 -1.48 13.32
C THR A 61 -14.01 -1.93 14.16
N GLN A 62 -14.19 -2.98 14.93
CA GLN A 62 -13.15 -3.53 15.79
C GLN A 62 -12.49 -4.78 15.16
N PRO A 63 -11.18 -4.90 15.24
CA PRO A 63 -10.21 -3.90 15.72
C PRO A 63 -9.92 -2.82 14.68
N TRP A 64 -10.19 -3.08 13.39
CA TRP A 64 -9.97 -2.17 12.24
C TRP A 64 -10.81 -2.55 11.03
N ALA A 65 -11.03 -1.60 10.13
CA ALA A 65 -11.67 -1.81 8.85
C ALA A 65 -10.60 -1.99 7.76
N VAL A 66 -10.83 -2.94 6.86
CA VAL A 66 -9.89 -3.36 5.82
C VAL A 66 -10.60 -3.52 4.48
N ALA A 67 -10.11 -2.82 3.47
CA ALA A 67 -10.52 -2.99 2.07
C ALA A 67 -9.29 -3.36 1.23
N VAL A 68 -9.27 -4.55 0.64
CA VAL A 68 -8.20 -5.02 -0.24
C VAL A 68 -8.63 -4.86 -1.69
N LEU A 69 -7.79 -4.25 -2.52
CA LEU A 69 -7.99 -4.15 -3.96
C LEU A 69 -7.35 -5.36 -4.65
N GLU A 70 -8.12 -6.41 -4.89
CA GLU A 70 -7.67 -7.67 -5.49
C GLU A 70 -7.62 -7.57 -7.02
N ASP A 71 -7.05 -6.50 -7.57
CA ASP A 71 -6.88 -6.30 -9.01
C ASP A 71 -5.52 -6.82 -9.49
N GLN A 72 -4.45 -6.16 -9.10
CA GLN A 72 -3.08 -6.51 -9.46
C GLN A 72 -2.22 -6.65 -8.20
N LYS A 73 -1.41 -7.71 -8.14
CA LYS A 73 -0.34 -7.85 -7.15
C LYS A 73 0.94 -7.19 -7.66
N PHE A 74 1.70 -6.63 -6.75
CA PHE A 74 2.98 -5.99 -7.03
C PHE A 74 4.09 -6.57 -6.15
N GLU A 75 5.28 -6.75 -6.73
CA GLU A 75 6.53 -6.98 -5.99
C GLU A 75 7.06 -5.63 -5.47
N ASP A 76 7.50 -4.76 -6.38
CA ASP A 76 7.84 -3.38 -6.09
C ASP A 76 6.63 -2.49 -6.37
N VAL A 77 6.32 -1.59 -5.45
CA VAL A 77 5.12 -0.74 -5.54
C VAL A 77 5.41 0.68 -5.07
N ASP A 78 4.87 1.63 -5.80
CA ASP A 78 4.71 3.03 -5.43
C ASP A 78 3.20 3.32 -5.43
N VAL A 79 2.64 3.49 -4.25
CA VAL A 79 1.20 3.69 -4.07
C VAL A 79 0.94 4.97 -3.31
N SER A 80 0.02 5.78 -3.82
CA SER A 80 -0.45 6.99 -3.15
C SER A 80 -1.97 7.03 -3.07
N VAL A 81 -2.50 7.60 -2.00
CA VAL A 81 -3.92 7.86 -1.82
C VAL A 81 -4.12 9.16 -1.05
N ARG A 82 -5.13 9.91 -1.43
CA ARG A 82 -5.62 11.01 -0.58
C ARG A 82 -6.60 10.46 0.44
N PHE A 83 -6.43 10.85 1.68
CA PHE A 83 -7.38 10.53 2.75
C PHE A 83 -7.84 11.81 3.45
N ARG A 84 -9.07 11.78 3.94
CA ARG A 84 -9.65 12.83 4.77
C ARG A 84 -10.25 12.21 6.01
N PRO A 85 -9.63 12.37 7.19
CA PRO A 85 -10.24 11.98 8.45
C PRO A 85 -11.43 12.90 8.72
N VAL A 86 -12.64 12.36 8.77
CA VAL A 86 -13.88 13.14 8.94
C VAL A 86 -14.24 13.25 10.40
N SER A 87 -14.20 12.13 11.11
CA SER A 87 -14.49 12.07 12.54
C SER A 87 -13.93 10.79 13.18
N GLY A 88 -13.88 10.81 14.50
CA GLY A 88 -13.52 9.73 15.39
C GLY A 88 -13.26 10.31 16.77
N LYS A 89 -13.50 9.55 17.82
CA LYS A 89 -13.22 9.92 19.22
C LYS A 89 -12.14 9.02 19.82
N GLU A 90 -12.18 7.74 19.48
CA GLU A 90 -11.19 6.75 19.87
C GLU A 90 -10.03 6.73 18.86
N ASP A 91 -10.34 6.89 17.58
CA ASP A 91 -9.35 6.92 16.49
C ASP A 91 -9.90 7.76 15.31
N ALA A 92 -9.05 8.44 14.57
CA ALA A 92 -9.40 9.16 13.35
C ALA A 92 -8.31 8.96 12.28
N SER A 93 -8.09 7.69 11.93
CA SER A 93 -6.98 7.30 11.06
C SER A 93 -7.40 6.99 9.64
N GLY A 94 -6.43 7.15 8.73
CA GLY A 94 -6.44 6.61 7.39
C GLY A 94 -5.10 5.95 7.09
N GLY A 95 -5.12 4.88 6.29
CA GLY A 95 -3.90 4.15 5.95
C GLY A 95 -3.96 3.43 4.62
N ILE A 96 -2.76 3.14 4.09
CA ILE A 96 -2.52 2.28 2.94
C ILE A 96 -2.04 0.93 3.44
N ILE A 97 -2.67 -0.15 3.00
CA ILE A 97 -2.08 -1.48 3.08
C ILE A 97 -1.38 -1.80 1.75
N PHE A 98 -0.27 -2.52 1.83
CA PHE A 98 0.49 -2.93 0.65
C PHE A 98 1.13 -4.30 0.87
N ARG A 99 1.50 -4.96 -0.22
CA ARG A 99 1.96 -6.37 -0.21
C ARG A 99 1.02 -7.28 0.57
N ALA A 100 -0.29 -7.01 0.49
CA ALA A 100 -1.30 -7.80 1.18
C ALA A 100 -1.42 -9.18 0.54
N LYS A 101 -1.41 -10.21 1.39
CA LYS A 101 -1.78 -11.59 0.99
C LYS A 101 -3.28 -11.83 1.18
N ASP A 102 -3.85 -11.15 2.16
CA ASP A 102 -5.27 -11.18 2.52
C ASP A 102 -5.59 -10.05 3.53
N GLY A 103 -6.81 -10.04 4.11
CA GLY A 103 -7.24 -9.06 5.11
C GLY A 103 -6.58 -9.21 6.50
N ARG A 104 -5.65 -10.14 6.71
CA ARG A 104 -4.96 -10.42 7.98
C ARG A 104 -3.44 -10.48 7.87
N ASN A 105 -2.89 -10.38 6.65
CA ASN A 105 -1.47 -10.50 6.36
C ASN A 105 -1.05 -9.42 5.37
N TYR A 106 -0.49 -8.31 5.87
CA TYR A 106 -0.12 -7.14 5.05
C TYR A 106 0.82 -6.18 5.80
N PHE A 107 1.49 -5.30 5.07
CA PHE A 107 2.05 -4.08 5.63
C PHE A 107 1.03 -2.96 5.66
N LEU A 108 1.14 -2.07 6.64
CA LEU A 108 0.28 -0.90 6.81
C LEU A 108 1.13 0.34 7.12
N VAL A 109 0.92 1.42 6.36
CA VAL A 109 1.33 2.77 6.75
C VAL A 109 0.07 3.58 7.07
N ARG A 110 0.05 4.26 8.23
CA ARG A 110 -1.11 5.04 8.65
C ARG A 110 -0.74 6.36 9.32
N ALA A 111 -1.59 7.37 9.12
CA ALA A 111 -1.66 8.61 9.88
C ALA A 111 -2.94 8.65 10.72
N ASN A 112 -2.97 9.43 11.80
CA ASN A 112 -4.12 9.57 12.69
C ASN A 112 -4.26 11.03 13.13
N ALA A 113 -5.45 11.59 12.97
CA ALA A 113 -5.77 12.97 13.33
C ALA A 113 -5.88 13.22 14.85
N LEU A 114 -5.79 12.17 15.67
CA LEU A 114 -5.80 12.23 17.14
C LEU A 114 -4.44 11.85 17.74
N GLU A 115 -3.45 11.54 16.92
CA GLU A 115 -2.13 11.10 17.35
C GLU A 115 -1.03 11.78 16.53
N ASN A 116 0.00 12.29 17.20
CA ASN A 116 1.15 12.94 16.55
C ASN A 116 2.18 11.93 16.03
N ASN A 117 1.71 10.87 15.36
CA ASN A 117 2.61 9.85 14.81
C ASN A 117 2.16 9.34 13.45
N PHE A 118 3.17 9.01 12.64
CA PHE A 118 3.04 8.34 11.36
C PHE A 118 3.78 7.01 11.48
N ARG A 119 3.11 5.89 11.21
CA ARG A 119 3.64 4.57 11.57
C ARG A 119 3.57 3.56 10.46
N LEU A 120 4.60 2.71 10.39
CA LEU A 120 4.66 1.49 9.59
C LEU A 120 4.46 0.28 10.52
N TYR A 121 3.58 -0.63 10.11
CA TYR A 121 3.28 -1.88 10.82
C TYR A 121 3.38 -3.09 9.89
N ALA A 122 3.69 -4.25 10.47
CA ALA A 122 3.33 -5.55 9.90
C ALA A 122 2.11 -6.11 10.64
N ILE A 123 1.15 -6.61 9.87
CA ILE A 123 0.04 -7.42 10.38
C ILE A 123 0.27 -8.84 9.90
N VAL A 124 0.48 -9.77 10.83
CA VAL A 124 0.72 -11.20 10.55
C VAL A 124 -0.32 -12.01 11.31
N ASN A 125 -1.13 -12.77 10.59
CA ASN A 125 -2.24 -13.54 11.13
C ASN A 125 -3.21 -12.70 11.98
N GLY A 126 -3.38 -11.42 11.62
CA GLY A 126 -4.22 -10.47 12.33
C GLY A 126 -3.60 -9.87 13.59
N LYS A 127 -2.32 -10.13 13.88
CA LYS A 127 -1.57 -9.49 14.97
C LYS A 127 -0.72 -8.35 14.42
N ARG A 128 -0.84 -7.17 15.02
CA ARG A 128 -0.15 -5.95 14.60
C ARG A 128 1.14 -5.75 15.39
N SER A 129 2.24 -5.52 14.67
CA SER A 129 3.55 -5.14 15.22
C SER A 129 4.01 -3.83 14.60
N THR A 130 4.46 -2.87 15.42
CA THR A 130 5.06 -1.62 14.93
C THR A 130 6.48 -1.89 14.45
N ILE A 131 6.77 -1.50 13.20
CA ILE A 131 8.08 -1.60 12.57
C ILE A 131 8.83 -0.28 12.74
N ALA A 132 8.18 0.84 12.39
CA ALA A 132 8.77 2.17 12.45
C ALA A 132 7.73 3.23 12.83
N SER A 133 8.18 4.33 13.41
CA SER A 133 7.33 5.45 13.82
C SER A 133 8.08 6.76 13.67
N ALA A 134 7.43 7.77 13.09
CA ALA A 134 7.89 9.15 13.07
C ALA A 134 6.89 10.04 13.83
N ARG A 135 7.41 11.09 14.48
CA ARG A 135 6.58 12.15 15.05
C ARG A 135 6.18 13.12 13.95
N VAL A 136 4.92 13.50 13.91
CA VAL A 136 4.35 14.46 12.94
C VAL A 136 3.40 15.41 13.64
N GLU A 137 3.06 16.51 13.00
CA GLU A 137 1.86 17.26 13.33
C GLU A 137 0.64 16.40 12.95
N GLU A 138 -0.40 16.40 13.79
CA GLU A 138 -1.59 15.61 13.53
C GLU A 138 -2.29 16.10 12.25
N PRO A 139 -2.66 15.19 11.34
CA PRO A 139 -3.49 15.54 10.19
C PRO A 139 -4.82 16.15 10.66
N LYS A 140 -5.18 17.32 10.13
CA LYS A 140 -6.38 18.04 10.55
C LYS A 140 -7.65 17.31 10.09
N LEU A 141 -8.61 17.15 11.01
CA LEU A 141 -9.96 16.66 10.68
C LEU A 141 -10.59 17.51 9.57
N GLY A 142 -11.30 16.86 8.65
CA GLY A 142 -11.98 17.50 7.52
C GLY A 142 -11.04 17.96 6.39
N THR A 143 -9.72 17.83 6.54
CA THR A 143 -8.72 18.24 5.54
C THR A 143 -8.21 17.03 4.77
N TRP A 144 -7.97 17.21 3.46
CA TRP A 144 -7.35 16.21 2.62
C TRP A 144 -5.83 16.17 2.82
N HIS A 145 -5.33 15.00 3.10
CA HIS A 145 -3.91 14.67 3.22
C HIS A 145 -3.53 13.57 2.22
N THR A 146 -2.25 13.40 1.94
CA THR A 146 -1.77 12.35 1.04
C THR A 146 -0.82 11.43 1.79
N ILE A 147 -1.10 10.13 1.78
CA ILE A 147 -0.13 9.10 2.14
C ILE A 147 0.44 8.53 0.85
N ARG A 148 1.77 8.36 0.78
CA ARG A 148 2.46 7.62 -0.28
C ARG A 148 3.42 6.62 0.33
N VAL A 149 3.51 5.45 -0.28
CA VAL A 149 4.44 4.38 0.10
C VAL A 149 5.21 3.93 -1.13
N VAL A 150 6.52 3.86 -1.01
CA VAL A 150 7.41 3.29 -2.03
C VAL A 150 8.11 2.08 -1.41
N ALA A 151 7.81 0.89 -1.92
CA ALA A 151 8.44 -0.36 -1.48
C ALA A 151 9.21 -0.98 -2.64
N THR A 152 10.54 -1.09 -2.49
CA THR A 152 11.45 -1.65 -3.50
C THR A 152 12.35 -2.69 -2.83
N GLY A 153 12.24 -3.94 -3.25
CA GLY A 153 12.85 -5.05 -2.53
C GLY A 153 12.46 -5.00 -1.05
N PRO A 154 13.38 -5.07 -0.09
CA PRO A 154 13.07 -5.00 1.33
C PRO A 154 12.85 -3.58 1.85
N ARG A 155 13.22 -2.53 1.09
CA ARG A 155 13.16 -1.14 1.55
C ARG A 155 11.74 -0.60 1.42
N VAL A 156 11.24 0.01 2.48
CA VAL A 156 9.95 0.69 2.56
C VAL A 156 10.18 2.14 2.95
N GLN A 157 9.78 3.06 2.08
CA GLN A 157 9.77 4.49 2.34
C GLN A 157 8.32 4.99 2.41
N ALA A 158 8.01 5.86 3.37
CA ALA A 158 6.66 6.38 3.49
C ALA A 158 6.64 7.89 3.72
N TYR A 159 5.63 8.52 3.13
CA TYR A 159 5.49 9.96 3.05
C TYR A 159 4.10 10.38 3.49
N LEU A 160 4.02 11.50 4.21
CA LEU A 160 2.78 12.22 4.52
C LEU A 160 2.91 13.64 3.97
N ASP A 161 1.95 14.04 3.11
CA ASP A 161 1.94 15.36 2.45
C ASP A 161 3.29 15.73 1.81
N ASN A 162 3.89 14.77 1.10
CA ASN A 162 5.21 14.80 0.45
C ASN A 162 6.42 14.83 1.40
N ALA A 163 6.24 14.94 2.71
CA ALA A 163 7.35 14.83 3.66
C ALA A 163 7.79 13.37 3.80
N ALA A 164 9.06 13.07 3.52
CA ALA A 164 9.66 11.75 3.73
C ALA A 164 9.85 11.51 5.23
N LEU A 165 9.12 10.58 5.80
CA LEU A 165 9.05 10.37 7.25
C LEU A 165 9.59 9.02 7.71
N LEU A 166 9.45 7.99 6.90
CA LEU A 166 9.92 6.64 7.23
C LEU A 166 10.79 6.09 6.11
N ASP A 167 11.88 5.42 6.49
CA ASP A 167 12.77 4.66 5.61
C ASP A 167 13.25 3.45 6.39
N HIS A 168 12.76 2.28 6.07
CA HIS A 168 13.00 1.06 6.82
C HIS A 168 13.17 -0.14 5.90
N GLN A 169 13.78 -1.21 6.41
CA GLN A 169 13.90 -2.47 5.68
C GLN A 169 13.18 -3.58 6.41
N ASP A 170 12.29 -4.28 5.69
CA ASP A 170 11.56 -5.44 6.19
C ASP A 170 11.28 -6.43 5.05
N LYS A 171 11.39 -7.73 5.34
CA LYS A 171 11.23 -8.83 4.39
C LYS A 171 10.01 -9.71 4.67
N THR A 172 9.15 -9.32 5.61
CA THR A 172 7.99 -10.12 6.04
C THR A 172 7.06 -10.43 4.87
N PHE A 173 6.82 -9.43 4.00
CA PHE A 173 6.07 -9.60 2.77
C PHE A 173 6.85 -9.00 1.60
N THR A 174 6.96 -9.75 0.50
CA THR A 174 7.74 -9.36 -0.69
C THR A 174 6.87 -8.90 -1.85
N GLU A 175 5.59 -9.30 -1.86
CA GLU A 175 4.62 -9.02 -2.92
C GLU A 175 3.20 -9.08 -2.38
N GLY A 176 2.24 -8.54 -3.11
CA GLY A 176 0.82 -8.65 -2.80
C GLY A 176 -0.01 -7.49 -3.33
N TRP A 177 -1.26 -7.44 -2.91
CA TRP A 177 -2.22 -6.39 -3.27
C TRP A 177 -2.00 -5.12 -2.45
N VAL A 178 -2.62 -4.05 -2.90
CA VAL A 178 -2.77 -2.79 -2.16
C VAL A 178 -4.18 -2.66 -1.59
N GLY A 179 -4.39 -1.70 -0.69
CA GLY A 179 -5.72 -1.43 -0.16
C GLY A 179 -5.75 -0.31 0.86
N LEU A 180 -6.88 -0.20 1.56
CA LEU A 180 -7.17 0.89 2.49
C LEU A 180 -7.50 0.35 3.87
N TRP A 181 -7.26 1.19 4.89
CA TRP A 181 -7.37 0.81 6.28
C TRP A 181 -7.83 1.98 7.17
N THR A 182 -8.68 1.65 8.15
CA THR A 182 -9.02 2.56 9.26
C THR A 182 -9.14 1.77 10.57
N LYS A 183 -9.29 2.44 11.71
CA LYS A 183 -9.38 1.79 13.01
C LYS A 183 -10.54 2.35 13.84
N ALA A 184 -11.10 1.49 14.68
CA ALA A 184 -12.10 1.80 15.68
C ALA A 184 -13.29 2.60 15.11
N ASP A 185 -13.54 3.79 15.65
CA ASP A 185 -14.64 4.67 15.24
C ASP A 185 -14.25 5.71 14.17
N SER A 186 -13.10 5.52 13.49
CA SER A 186 -12.67 6.40 12.41
C SER A 186 -13.71 6.43 11.29
N VAL A 187 -14.19 7.62 10.96
CA VAL A 187 -14.87 7.89 9.69
C VAL A 187 -13.87 8.59 8.77
N THR A 188 -13.49 7.92 7.69
CA THR A 188 -12.45 8.40 6.79
C THR A 188 -12.85 8.22 5.34
N GLU A 189 -12.61 9.24 4.53
CA GLU A 189 -12.80 9.22 3.09
C GLU A 189 -11.47 9.06 2.38
N PHE A 190 -11.47 8.31 1.29
CA PHE A 190 -10.33 8.07 0.42
C PHE A 190 -10.66 8.45 -1.01
N ALA A 191 -9.71 9.06 -1.71
CA ALA A 191 -9.81 9.47 -3.11
C ALA A 191 -8.45 9.37 -3.81
N ASP A 192 -8.47 9.47 -5.14
CA ASP A 192 -7.28 9.62 -5.97
C ASP A 192 -6.22 8.52 -5.66
N LEU A 193 -6.62 7.26 -5.67
CA LEU A 193 -5.69 6.12 -5.51
C LEU A 193 -4.92 5.90 -6.80
N GLU A 194 -3.61 6.04 -6.73
CA GLU A 194 -2.67 5.73 -7.81
C GLU A 194 -1.69 4.65 -7.36
N VAL A 195 -1.46 3.68 -8.21
CA VAL A 195 -0.54 2.56 -7.95
C VAL A 195 0.35 2.37 -9.16
N SER A 196 1.66 2.41 -8.97
CA SER A 196 2.61 2.00 -9.99
C SER A 196 3.61 0.99 -9.43
N GLY A 197 4.10 0.09 -10.27
CA GLY A 197 5.06 -0.90 -9.79
C GLY A 197 5.28 -2.05 -10.75
N THR A 198 6.09 -3.00 -10.29
CA THR A 198 6.37 -4.25 -11.02
C THR A 198 5.31 -5.28 -10.65
N PRO A 199 4.50 -5.76 -11.60
CA PRO A 199 3.54 -6.83 -11.35
C PRO A 199 4.22 -8.08 -10.80
N ALA A 200 3.63 -8.67 -9.75
CA ALA A 200 4.02 -10.00 -9.29
C ALA A 200 3.54 -11.06 -10.27
N LYS A 201 4.32 -12.11 -10.41
CA LYS A 201 4.04 -13.26 -11.30
C LYS A 201 2.97 -14.19 -10.72
#